data_60d26a997906f6e028734b934a789f3c
#
_entry.id   60d26a997906f6e028734b934a789f3c
#
_cell.length_a   1.000
_cell.length_b   1.000
_cell.length_c   1.000
_cell.angle_alpha   90.00
_cell.angle_beta   90.00
_cell.angle_gamma   90.00
#
_symmetry.space_group_name_H-M   'P 1'
#
loop_
_entity.id
_entity.type
_entity.pdbx_description
1 polymer ?
#
loop_
_entity_poly.entity_id
_entity_poly.type
_entity_poly.pdbx_seq_one_letter_code
_entity_poly.pdbx_strand_id
1 'polypeptide(L)'
;MIASLLMLTLQAVAFTPWTKGAFETGQYRNLFVEMGYSQADVDAKLKEVFNDVFRGPNKVYFEVGDSMGYVSDVKNHDARTEGMSYGLMIAVQFGEKDIFDRLWRWSKKYMQHQDGSRKGYFAWSCKTDGTRNAEGAASDGELYFITALIFASNRWGNDTGINYKAEAQHILDCIQPKEYEPEARPGGFPGFGPQQTGPQKMYLIDPETQLITFTPDGFGQRYTDPSYHIPAFYEVWAKWAGDGRSDYWMQCAQKSREYLHKAINPQTGLNPDMSQYDGSEMQMPRFPGMQQRPQGAPRRNGSNNFRYDSWRVPMNIALDYEWSCADGEWQRQYGETIQNFFYSQGVNTFMDQYRTDGTLPEGNEILQAGGFRKLRHSIGLVATTAAASMMCSHDKSKEFVDALWNAKHEPFEDGYFDAYYDGLLRLFAFMHLSGNYRVITPRN
;
A
#
# COMPACT_ATOMS: atom_id res chain seq x y z
N MET A 1 -10.06 -21.87 -56.63
CA MET A 1 -10.54 -21.27 -55.38
C MET A 1 -9.32 -20.86 -54.59
N ILE A 2 -8.98 -19.57 -54.62
CA ILE A 2 -7.85 -19.00 -53.87
C ILE A 2 -8.45 -18.48 -52.56
N ALA A 3 -8.11 -19.12 -51.45
CA ALA A 3 -8.48 -18.65 -50.10
C ALA A 3 -7.57 -17.49 -49.71
N SER A 4 -8.09 -16.27 -49.73
CA SER A 4 -7.41 -15.11 -49.18
C SER A 4 -7.39 -15.20 -47.64
N LEU A 5 -6.21 -15.44 -47.10
CA LEU A 5 -5.95 -15.34 -45.66
C LEU A 5 -5.92 -13.84 -45.29
N LEU A 6 -6.98 -13.33 -44.67
CA LEU A 6 -6.96 -12.01 -44.07
C LEU A 6 -6.05 -12.10 -42.81
N MET A 7 -4.82 -11.64 -42.92
CA MET A 7 -4.01 -11.32 -41.77
C MET A 7 -4.59 -10.02 -41.16
N LEU A 8 -5.33 -10.14 -40.07
CA LEU A 8 -5.60 -9.02 -39.16
C LEU A 8 -4.27 -8.67 -38.51
N THR A 9 -3.61 -7.65 -38.99
CA THR A 9 -2.54 -6.98 -38.25
C THR A 9 -3.19 -6.25 -37.07
N LEU A 10 -3.05 -6.79 -35.84
CA LEU A 10 -3.25 -6.00 -34.65
C LEU A 10 -2.25 -4.85 -34.72
N GLN A 11 -2.74 -3.65 -35.03
CA GLN A 11 -1.97 -2.43 -34.79
C GLN A 11 -1.84 -2.29 -33.28
N ALA A 12 -0.63 -2.41 -32.76
CA ALA A 12 -0.32 -2.02 -31.40
C ALA A 12 -0.81 -0.57 -31.22
N VAL A 13 -1.75 -0.35 -30.31
CA VAL A 13 -2.18 1.00 -29.94
C VAL A 13 -0.96 1.67 -29.33
N ALA A 14 -0.44 2.69 -30.02
CA ALA A 14 0.72 3.42 -29.52
C ALA A 14 0.38 4.03 -28.14
N PHE A 15 1.17 3.73 -27.13
CA PHE A 15 1.04 4.34 -25.82
C PHE A 15 1.14 5.86 -25.96
N THR A 16 0.11 6.56 -25.52
CA THR A 16 0.12 8.03 -25.41
C THR A 16 0.31 8.41 -23.96
N PRO A 17 1.46 9.01 -23.60
CA PRO A 17 1.70 9.44 -22.24
C PRO A 17 0.62 10.42 -21.75
N TRP A 18 0.17 10.24 -20.54
CA TRP A 18 -0.71 11.22 -19.91
C TRP A 18 0.09 12.48 -19.57
N THR A 19 -0.52 13.60 -19.79
CA THR A 19 -0.02 14.95 -19.41
C THR A 19 -0.82 15.53 -18.25
N LYS A 20 -1.97 14.91 -17.93
CA LYS A 20 -2.89 15.29 -16.87
C LYS A 20 -3.55 14.05 -16.30
N GLY A 21 -3.65 13.99 -14.99
CA GLY A 21 -4.28 12.88 -14.29
C GLY A 21 -5.81 12.99 -14.20
N ALA A 22 -6.41 11.98 -13.60
CA ALA A 22 -7.86 11.86 -13.43
C ALA A 22 -8.47 12.97 -12.55
N PHE A 23 -7.69 13.58 -11.65
CA PHE A 23 -8.16 14.76 -10.89
C PHE A 23 -8.62 15.92 -11.78
N GLU A 24 -8.01 16.05 -12.96
CA GLU A 24 -8.37 17.09 -13.92
C GLU A 24 -9.30 16.57 -15.02
N THR A 25 -9.07 15.34 -15.50
CA THR A 25 -9.72 14.81 -16.70
C THR A 25 -10.95 13.95 -16.41
N GLY A 26 -11.03 13.34 -15.23
CA GLY A 26 -12.02 12.32 -14.90
C GLY A 26 -11.88 11.03 -15.73
N GLN A 27 -10.78 10.86 -16.48
CA GLN A 27 -10.55 9.71 -17.35
C GLN A 27 -9.67 8.67 -16.66
N TYR A 28 -9.95 7.40 -16.97
CA TYR A 28 -9.22 6.24 -16.47
C TYR A 28 -8.97 5.28 -17.62
N ARG A 29 -7.75 4.75 -17.70
CA ARG A 29 -7.40 3.75 -18.70
C ARG A 29 -7.91 2.39 -18.28
N ASN A 30 -8.43 1.63 -19.23
CA ASN A 30 -8.57 0.19 -19.08
C ASN A 30 -7.46 -0.50 -19.86
N LEU A 31 -6.33 -0.73 -19.18
CA LEU A 31 -5.13 -1.26 -19.83
C LEU A 31 -5.33 -2.72 -20.31
N PHE A 32 -6.16 -3.51 -19.63
CA PHE A 32 -6.52 -4.84 -20.13
C PHE A 32 -7.20 -4.76 -21.52
N VAL A 33 -8.16 -3.85 -21.69
CA VAL A 33 -8.83 -3.66 -22.98
C VAL A 33 -7.87 -3.13 -24.04
N GLU A 34 -7.01 -2.18 -23.68
CA GLU A 34 -5.96 -1.68 -24.59
C GLU A 34 -5.00 -2.79 -25.05
N MET A 35 -4.78 -3.81 -24.21
CA MET A 35 -3.92 -4.96 -24.50
C MET A 35 -4.67 -6.16 -25.13
N GLY A 36 -5.96 -5.99 -25.48
CA GLY A 36 -6.72 -6.95 -26.29
C GLY A 36 -7.67 -7.86 -25.53
N TYR A 37 -7.85 -7.69 -24.22
CA TYR A 37 -8.89 -8.41 -23.47
C TYR A 37 -10.27 -7.78 -23.75
N SER A 38 -11.33 -8.58 -23.80
CA SER A 38 -12.68 -8.03 -23.97
C SER A 38 -13.14 -7.34 -22.67
N GLN A 39 -13.95 -6.27 -22.77
CA GLN A 39 -14.52 -5.62 -21.59
C GLN A 39 -15.31 -6.60 -20.71
N ALA A 40 -16.05 -7.52 -21.33
CA ALA A 40 -16.83 -8.53 -20.62
C ALA A 40 -15.94 -9.48 -19.79
N ASP A 41 -14.79 -9.89 -20.35
CA ASP A 41 -13.83 -10.74 -19.63
C ASP A 41 -13.17 -9.97 -18.48
N VAL A 42 -12.85 -8.68 -18.70
CA VAL A 42 -12.28 -7.82 -17.65
C VAL A 42 -13.27 -7.66 -16.50
N ASP A 43 -14.54 -7.38 -16.77
CA ASP A 43 -15.58 -7.21 -15.75
C ASP A 43 -15.81 -8.54 -14.98
N ALA A 44 -15.83 -9.67 -15.70
CA ALA A 44 -15.97 -10.98 -15.07
C ALA A 44 -14.76 -11.30 -14.17
N LYS A 45 -13.54 -11.04 -14.66
CA LYS A 45 -12.30 -11.30 -13.92
C LYS A 45 -12.17 -10.42 -12.69
N LEU A 46 -12.50 -9.14 -12.82
CA LEU A 46 -12.50 -8.22 -11.67
C LEU A 46 -13.48 -8.67 -10.57
N LYS A 47 -14.66 -9.15 -10.98
CA LYS A 47 -15.64 -9.71 -10.04
C LYS A 47 -15.15 -11.02 -9.42
N GLU A 48 -14.50 -11.90 -10.19
CA GLU A 48 -13.87 -13.13 -9.70
C GLU A 48 -12.86 -12.79 -8.60
N VAL A 49 -11.90 -11.89 -8.89
CA VAL A 49 -10.83 -11.51 -7.94
C VAL A 49 -11.40 -10.83 -6.69
N PHE A 50 -12.44 -9.99 -6.82
CA PHE A 50 -13.15 -9.45 -5.67
C PHE A 50 -13.77 -10.57 -4.81
N ASN A 51 -14.43 -11.55 -5.45
CA ASN A 51 -15.04 -12.66 -4.72
C ASN A 51 -14.01 -13.56 -4.03
N ASP A 52 -12.82 -13.76 -4.62
CA ASP A 52 -11.73 -14.51 -3.97
C ASP A 52 -11.38 -13.90 -2.60
N VAL A 53 -11.32 -12.57 -2.52
CA VAL A 53 -10.94 -11.84 -1.29
C VAL A 53 -12.10 -11.75 -0.28
N PHE A 54 -13.33 -11.54 -0.75
CA PHE A 54 -14.45 -11.21 0.13
C PHE A 54 -15.47 -12.34 0.34
N ARG A 55 -15.60 -13.30 -0.58
CA ARG A 55 -16.73 -14.27 -0.59
C ARG A 55 -16.30 -15.72 -0.82
N GLY A 56 -15.14 -15.95 -1.45
CA GLY A 56 -14.65 -17.26 -1.85
C GLY A 56 -14.16 -18.14 -0.68
N PRO A 57 -13.70 -19.35 -0.98
CA PRO A 57 -13.20 -20.28 0.04
C PRO A 57 -11.94 -19.77 0.74
N ASN A 58 -11.12 -18.97 0.06
CA ASN A 58 -9.88 -18.38 0.57
C ASN A 58 -10.07 -16.91 1.01
N LYS A 59 -11.32 -16.49 1.25
CA LYS A 59 -11.63 -15.12 1.64
C LYS A 59 -10.91 -14.71 2.91
N VAL A 60 -10.58 -13.43 2.97
CA VAL A 60 -9.97 -12.80 4.16
C VAL A 60 -10.96 -11.89 4.90
N TYR A 61 -12.15 -11.64 4.33
CA TYR A 61 -13.22 -10.88 4.96
C TYR A 61 -14.17 -11.79 5.73
N PHE A 62 -14.51 -11.38 6.97
CA PHE A 62 -15.41 -12.12 7.87
C PHE A 62 -16.40 -11.17 8.54
N GLU A 63 -17.65 -11.57 8.57
CA GLU A 63 -18.72 -10.85 9.28
C GLU A 63 -18.77 -11.24 10.75
N VAL A 64 -19.12 -10.27 11.62
CA VAL A 64 -19.28 -10.45 13.06
C VAL A 64 -20.62 -9.90 13.49
N GLY A 65 -21.53 -10.79 13.90
CA GLY A 65 -22.90 -10.40 14.22
C GLY A 65 -23.58 -9.68 13.05
N ASP A 66 -24.54 -8.82 13.36
CA ASP A 66 -25.39 -8.20 12.34
C ASP A 66 -24.78 -6.94 11.70
N SER A 67 -23.73 -6.35 12.29
CA SER A 67 -23.31 -5.00 11.91
C SER A 67 -21.82 -4.76 11.79
N MET A 68 -20.97 -5.73 12.11
CA MET A 68 -19.51 -5.60 12.06
C MET A 68 -18.88 -6.65 11.15
N GLY A 69 -17.64 -6.40 10.72
CA GLY A 69 -16.82 -7.33 9.97
C GLY A 69 -15.36 -6.90 10.00
N TYR A 70 -14.46 -7.83 9.70
CA TYR A 70 -13.04 -7.57 9.65
C TYR A 70 -12.38 -8.28 8.47
N VAL A 71 -11.23 -7.74 8.06
CA VAL A 71 -10.26 -8.41 7.18
C VAL A 71 -9.17 -9.00 8.06
N SER A 72 -8.91 -10.29 7.90
CA SER A 72 -7.93 -11.02 8.70
C SER A 72 -6.70 -11.37 7.87
N ASP A 73 -5.52 -11.15 8.43
CA ASP A 73 -4.36 -11.96 8.08
C ASP A 73 -4.63 -13.38 8.63
N VAL A 74 -5.22 -14.20 7.78
CA VAL A 74 -5.72 -15.55 8.16
C VAL A 74 -4.63 -16.47 8.67
N LYS A 75 -3.37 -16.22 8.29
CA LYS A 75 -2.21 -16.98 8.70
C LYS A 75 -1.72 -16.59 10.10
N ASN A 76 -1.80 -15.31 10.43
CA ASN A 76 -1.43 -14.78 11.74
C ASN A 76 -2.62 -14.74 12.71
N HIS A 77 -3.84 -15.02 12.23
CA HIS A 77 -5.08 -14.98 13.00
C HIS A 77 -5.33 -13.62 13.66
N ASP A 78 -4.99 -12.54 12.97
CA ASP A 78 -5.20 -11.18 13.43
C ASP A 78 -5.84 -10.29 12.35
N ALA A 79 -6.41 -9.17 12.79
CA ALA A 79 -6.85 -8.09 11.93
C ALA A 79 -5.88 -6.93 12.09
N ARG A 80 -5.37 -6.40 10.98
CA ARG A 80 -4.40 -5.31 10.92
C ARG A 80 -5.01 -4.07 10.31
N THR A 81 -4.55 -2.89 10.73
CA THR A 81 -5.00 -1.62 10.13
C THR A 81 -4.77 -1.59 8.63
N GLU A 82 -3.71 -2.21 8.12
CA GLU A 82 -3.44 -2.39 6.70
C GLU A 82 -4.64 -3.07 6.00
N GLY A 83 -4.96 -4.30 6.37
CA GLY A 83 -6.05 -5.06 5.72
C GLY A 83 -7.43 -4.45 5.94
N MET A 84 -7.69 -3.88 7.14
CA MET A 84 -8.95 -3.21 7.43
C MET A 84 -9.14 -1.97 6.55
N SER A 85 -8.12 -1.14 6.42
CA SER A 85 -8.17 0.08 5.61
C SER A 85 -8.17 -0.22 4.10
N TYR A 86 -7.47 -1.25 3.66
CA TYR A 86 -7.56 -1.76 2.28
C TYR A 86 -8.97 -2.27 1.98
N GLY A 87 -9.57 -3.03 2.89
CA GLY A 87 -10.94 -3.50 2.75
C GLY A 87 -11.94 -2.35 2.60
N LEU A 88 -11.79 -1.28 3.36
CA LEU A 88 -12.59 -0.06 3.22
C LEU A 88 -12.39 0.60 1.85
N MET A 89 -11.14 0.76 1.40
CA MET A 89 -10.86 1.35 0.10
C MET A 89 -11.46 0.51 -1.04
N ILE A 90 -11.29 -0.80 -1.00
CA ILE A 90 -11.87 -1.70 -1.99
C ILE A 90 -13.40 -1.62 -1.95
N ALA A 91 -14.02 -1.70 -0.77
CA ALA A 91 -15.46 -1.64 -0.61
C ALA A 91 -16.06 -0.34 -1.17
N VAL A 92 -15.42 0.82 -0.91
CA VAL A 92 -15.91 2.08 -1.46
C VAL A 92 -15.73 2.16 -2.97
N GLN A 93 -14.68 1.57 -3.55
CA GLN A 93 -14.49 1.53 -5.00
C GLN A 93 -15.54 0.63 -5.70
N PHE A 94 -15.86 -0.51 -5.12
CA PHE A 94 -16.90 -1.42 -5.66
C PHE A 94 -18.34 -0.99 -5.34
N GLY A 95 -18.54 -0.01 -4.45
CA GLY A 95 -19.89 0.42 -4.02
C GLY A 95 -20.54 -0.51 -2.99
N GLU A 96 -19.78 -1.37 -2.36
CA GLU A 96 -20.19 -2.34 -1.34
C GLU A 96 -20.32 -1.65 0.04
N LYS A 97 -21.38 -0.82 0.18
CA LYS A 97 -21.59 0.01 1.36
C LYS A 97 -21.72 -0.80 2.65
N ASP A 98 -22.41 -1.95 2.63
CA ASP A 98 -22.57 -2.78 3.82
C ASP A 98 -21.23 -3.33 4.31
N ILE A 99 -20.37 -3.81 3.42
CA ILE A 99 -19.01 -4.26 3.76
C ILE A 99 -18.21 -3.10 4.35
N PHE A 100 -18.27 -1.91 3.73
CA PHE A 100 -17.60 -0.71 4.23
C PHE A 100 -18.04 -0.37 5.66
N ASP A 101 -19.33 -0.29 5.89
CA ASP A 101 -19.90 0.07 7.19
C ASP A 101 -19.55 -0.94 8.27
N ARG A 102 -19.54 -2.24 7.95
CA ARG A 102 -19.15 -3.32 8.87
C ARG A 102 -17.67 -3.21 9.25
N LEU A 103 -16.80 -3.01 8.28
CA LEU A 103 -15.35 -2.83 8.50
C LEU A 103 -15.08 -1.58 9.34
N TRP A 104 -15.75 -0.46 9.02
CA TRP A 104 -15.58 0.79 9.77
C TRP A 104 -16.04 0.63 11.24
N ARG A 105 -17.20 0.05 11.49
CA ARG A 105 -17.68 -0.15 12.86
C ARG A 105 -16.75 -1.03 13.68
N TRP A 106 -16.19 -2.07 13.07
CA TRP A 106 -15.21 -2.93 13.74
C TRP A 106 -13.92 -2.18 14.06
N SER A 107 -13.34 -1.48 13.07
CA SER A 107 -12.12 -0.69 13.23
C SER A 107 -12.28 0.37 14.32
N LYS A 108 -13.39 1.11 14.29
CA LYS A 108 -13.68 2.15 15.28
C LYS A 108 -13.84 1.59 16.68
N LYS A 109 -14.48 0.44 16.82
CA LYS A 109 -14.78 -0.17 18.13
C LYS A 109 -13.54 -0.77 18.79
N TYR A 110 -12.74 -1.50 18.01
CA TYR A 110 -11.69 -2.34 18.58
C TYR A 110 -10.28 -1.77 18.36
N MET A 111 -10.02 -1.13 17.23
CA MET A 111 -8.70 -0.60 16.92
C MET A 111 -8.54 0.85 17.33
N GLN A 112 -9.52 1.73 17.05
CA GLN A 112 -9.37 3.15 17.31
C GLN A 112 -9.34 3.45 18.81
N HIS A 113 -8.35 4.22 19.24
CA HIS A 113 -8.29 4.76 20.59
C HIS A 113 -9.30 5.89 20.76
N GLN A 114 -10.19 5.76 21.74
CA GLN A 114 -11.24 6.73 22.01
C GLN A 114 -10.79 7.83 22.96
N ASP A 115 -9.75 7.57 23.75
CA ASP A 115 -9.19 8.48 24.76
C ASP A 115 -7.67 8.31 24.89
N GLY A 116 -7.06 8.97 25.87
CA GLY A 116 -5.64 8.90 26.15
C GLY A 116 -4.76 9.60 25.11
N SER A 117 -3.47 9.35 25.18
CA SER A 117 -2.45 9.98 24.32
C SER A 117 -2.61 9.60 22.85
N ARG A 118 -3.07 8.37 22.59
CA ARG A 118 -3.27 7.84 21.23
C ARG A 118 -4.67 8.09 20.66
N LYS A 119 -5.50 8.91 21.31
CA LYS A 119 -6.86 9.20 20.82
C LYS A 119 -6.86 9.51 19.34
N GLY A 120 -7.73 8.81 18.58
CA GLY A 120 -7.94 8.93 17.15
C GLY A 120 -7.02 8.07 16.28
N TYR A 121 -5.86 7.63 16.80
CA TYR A 121 -5.02 6.62 16.15
C TYR A 121 -5.58 5.20 16.35
N PHE A 122 -5.07 4.25 15.56
CA PHE A 122 -5.53 2.86 15.60
C PHE A 122 -4.43 1.92 16.10
N ALA A 123 -4.77 1.01 16.98
CA ALA A 123 -3.93 -0.14 17.31
C ALA A 123 -3.70 -0.96 16.03
N TRP A 124 -2.46 -1.10 15.59
CA TRP A 124 -2.16 -1.65 14.27
C TRP A 124 -2.57 -3.12 14.09
N SER A 125 -2.68 -3.88 15.19
CA SER A 125 -3.07 -5.29 15.16
C SER A 125 -3.97 -5.64 16.34
N CYS A 126 -5.05 -6.35 16.04
CA CYS A 126 -5.98 -6.93 17.00
C CYS A 126 -6.21 -8.41 16.66
N LYS A 127 -6.50 -9.23 17.67
CA LYS A 127 -7.09 -10.54 17.45
C LYS A 127 -8.48 -10.38 16.81
N THR A 128 -8.97 -11.45 16.21
CA THR A 128 -10.29 -11.46 15.55
C THR A 128 -11.48 -11.29 16.54
N ASP A 129 -11.23 -11.44 17.84
CA ASP A 129 -12.20 -11.12 18.91
C ASP A 129 -12.17 -9.65 19.33
N GLY A 130 -11.27 -8.84 18.76
CA GLY A 130 -11.09 -7.41 19.06
C GLY A 130 -10.07 -7.12 20.16
N THR A 131 -9.45 -8.12 20.78
CA THR A 131 -8.37 -7.91 21.75
C THR A 131 -7.14 -7.36 21.02
N ARG A 132 -6.60 -6.23 21.47
CA ARG A 132 -5.42 -5.62 20.86
C ARG A 132 -4.17 -6.45 21.12
N ASN A 133 -3.41 -6.71 20.05
CA ASN A 133 -2.08 -7.33 20.12
C ASN A 133 -1.00 -6.28 20.42
N ALA A 134 -1.26 -5.03 20.02
CA ALA A 134 -0.37 -3.89 20.24
C ALA A 134 -1.20 -2.60 20.33
N GLU A 135 -0.70 -1.64 21.11
CA GLU A 135 -1.38 -0.33 21.28
C GLU A 135 -0.87 0.74 20.30
N GLY A 136 0.31 0.54 19.69
CA GLY A 136 0.89 1.47 18.72
C GLY A 136 0.16 1.47 17.38
N ALA A 137 0.28 2.57 16.64
CA ALA A 137 -0.23 2.68 15.28
C ALA A 137 0.84 2.37 14.25
N ALA A 138 0.40 1.94 13.06
CA ALA A 138 1.20 1.86 11.83
C ALA A 138 0.63 2.88 10.84
N SER A 139 1.47 3.83 10.42
CA SER A 139 0.99 5.06 9.76
C SER A 139 0.27 4.86 8.43
N ASP A 140 0.52 3.74 7.72
CA ASP A 140 -0.14 3.41 6.46
C ASP A 140 -1.66 3.20 6.62
N GLY A 141 -2.09 2.60 7.73
CA GLY A 141 -3.50 2.38 8.00
C GLY A 141 -4.29 3.68 8.06
N GLU A 142 -3.77 4.68 8.75
CA GLU A 142 -4.40 6.00 8.88
C GLU A 142 -4.58 6.69 7.52
N LEU A 143 -3.61 6.58 6.61
CA LEU A 143 -3.73 7.14 5.26
C LEU A 143 -4.93 6.58 4.50
N TYR A 144 -5.06 5.26 4.50
CA TYR A 144 -6.15 4.60 3.81
C TYR A 144 -7.50 4.82 4.51
N PHE A 145 -7.55 4.81 5.85
CA PHE A 145 -8.78 5.11 6.60
C PHE A 145 -9.33 6.49 6.24
N ILE A 146 -8.49 7.53 6.31
CA ILE A 146 -8.90 8.90 6.00
C ILE A 146 -9.39 9.00 4.56
N THR A 147 -8.63 8.48 3.60
CA THR A 147 -8.95 8.58 2.18
C THR A 147 -10.22 7.80 1.85
N ALA A 148 -10.39 6.59 2.38
CA ALA A 148 -11.60 5.78 2.18
C ALA A 148 -12.86 6.43 2.79
N LEU A 149 -12.73 7.07 3.95
CA LEU A 149 -13.84 7.82 4.56
C LEU A 149 -14.23 9.07 3.76
N ILE A 150 -13.25 9.79 3.21
CA ILE A 150 -13.53 10.92 2.30
C ILE A 150 -14.27 10.41 1.07
N PHE A 151 -13.83 9.30 0.47
CA PHE A 151 -14.52 8.70 -0.67
C PHE A 151 -15.91 8.18 -0.31
N ALA A 152 -16.11 7.60 0.87
CA ALA A 152 -17.41 7.19 1.35
C ALA A 152 -18.38 8.37 1.53
N SER A 153 -17.88 9.48 2.09
CA SER A 153 -18.63 10.74 2.17
C SER A 153 -19.04 11.25 0.80
N ASN A 154 -18.11 11.25 -0.16
CA ASN A 154 -18.37 11.69 -1.52
C ASN A 154 -19.36 10.76 -2.26
N ARG A 155 -19.26 9.44 -2.03
CA ARG A 155 -20.07 8.43 -2.73
C ARG A 155 -21.47 8.28 -2.16
N TRP A 156 -21.59 8.25 -0.84
CA TRP A 156 -22.86 7.90 -0.16
C TRP A 156 -23.48 9.03 0.62
N GLY A 157 -22.77 10.13 0.85
CA GLY A 157 -23.19 11.21 1.73
C GLY A 157 -22.95 10.89 3.21
N ASN A 158 -23.50 11.71 4.12
CA ASN A 158 -23.17 11.67 5.54
C ASN A 158 -24.39 11.39 6.46
N ASP A 159 -25.59 11.24 5.87
CA ASP A 159 -26.84 11.02 6.59
C ASP A 159 -27.30 9.55 6.50
N THR A 160 -26.36 8.62 6.44
CA THR A 160 -26.61 7.20 6.16
C THR A 160 -26.36 6.27 7.35
N GLY A 161 -26.40 6.79 8.56
CA GLY A 161 -26.11 6.05 9.81
C GLY A 161 -24.64 6.18 10.26
N ILE A 162 -23.72 6.52 9.35
CA ILE A 162 -22.35 6.92 9.63
C ILE A 162 -22.09 8.26 8.94
N ASN A 163 -21.63 9.24 9.70
CA ASN A 163 -21.15 10.51 9.14
C ASN A 163 -19.67 10.37 8.75
N TYR A 164 -19.41 9.85 7.56
CA TYR A 164 -18.05 9.55 7.08
C TYR A 164 -17.14 10.77 7.06
N LYS A 165 -17.70 11.96 6.73
CA LYS A 165 -16.94 13.22 6.76
C LYS A 165 -16.48 13.55 8.18
N ALA A 166 -17.36 13.43 9.16
CA ALA A 166 -17.00 13.68 10.55
C ALA A 166 -15.98 12.66 11.09
N GLU A 167 -16.07 11.41 10.65
CA GLU A 167 -15.08 10.38 11.00
C GLU A 167 -13.70 10.67 10.40
N ALA A 168 -13.63 11.06 9.13
CA ALA A 168 -12.37 11.48 8.50
C ALA A 168 -11.76 12.72 9.19
N GLN A 169 -12.58 13.74 9.48
CA GLN A 169 -12.16 14.94 10.21
C GLN A 169 -11.61 14.61 11.59
N HIS A 170 -12.29 13.73 12.32
CA HIS A 170 -11.83 13.32 13.65
C HIS A 170 -10.41 12.72 13.60
N ILE A 171 -10.12 11.85 12.62
CA ILE A 171 -8.78 11.30 12.47
C ILE A 171 -7.80 12.41 12.09
N LEU A 172 -8.13 13.23 11.09
CA LEU A 172 -7.29 14.34 10.62
C LEU A 172 -6.92 15.34 11.73
N ASP A 173 -7.82 15.58 12.68
CA ASP A 173 -7.56 16.43 13.84
C ASP A 173 -6.63 15.74 14.85
N CYS A 174 -6.81 14.44 15.05
CA CYS A 174 -6.05 13.66 16.02
C CYS A 174 -4.61 13.37 15.61
N ILE A 175 -4.33 13.27 14.29
CA ILE A 175 -2.98 12.99 13.76
C ILE A 175 -2.06 14.20 13.71
N GLN A 176 -2.55 15.40 14.06
CA GLN A 176 -1.73 16.59 14.17
C GLN A 176 -0.66 16.45 15.25
N PRO A 177 0.49 17.15 15.09
CA PRO A 177 1.52 17.13 16.10
C PRO A 177 0.98 17.50 17.49
N LYS A 178 1.20 16.63 18.45
CA LYS A 178 0.80 16.82 19.85
C LYS A 178 1.85 16.28 20.82
N GLU A 179 1.90 16.85 22.01
CA GLU A 179 2.70 16.32 23.11
C GLU A 179 1.91 15.25 23.86
N TYR A 180 2.60 14.23 24.35
CA TYR A 180 2.04 13.20 25.20
C TYR A 180 3.06 12.69 26.23
N GLU A 181 2.57 12.25 27.37
CA GLU A 181 3.39 11.53 28.35
C GLU A 181 3.38 10.03 27.99
N PRO A 182 4.54 9.41 27.71
CA PRO A 182 4.59 8.00 27.42
C PRO A 182 4.17 7.19 28.64
N GLU A 183 3.30 6.21 28.42
CA GLU A 183 2.91 5.27 29.47
C GLU A 183 4.15 4.53 30.00
N ALA A 184 4.29 4.47 31.32
CA ALA A 184 5.33 3.68 31.96
C ALA A 184 5.14 2.21 31.58
N ARG A 185 6.06 1.65 30.78
CA ARG A 185 6.06 0.20 30.50
C ARG A 185 6.69 -0.54 31.66
N PRO A 186 5.95 -1.38 32.39
CA PRO A 186 6.56 -2.29 33.37
C PRO A 186 7.50 -3.25 32.63
N GLY A 187 8.80 -3.18 32.90
CA GLY A 187 9.81 -4.08 32.32
C GLY A 187 10.19 -3.69 30.89
N GLY A 188 11.12 -2.74 30.75
CA GLY A 188 11.79 -2.50 29.47
C GLY A 188 12.44 -3.79 28.98
N PHE A 189 12.29 -4.10 27.68
CA PHE A 189 13.05 -5.19 27.07
C PHE A 189 14.54 -4.91 27.29
N PRO A 190 15.32 -5.87 27.84
CA PRO A 190 16.77 -5.71 27.97
C PRO A 190 17.37 -5.50 26.57
N GLY A 191 17.98 -4.31 26.32
CA GLY A 191 18.60 -3.97 25.04
C GLY A 191 17.94 -2.83 24.28
N PHE A 192 16.75 -2.37 24.62
CA PHE A 192 16.22 -1.08 24.18
C PHE A 192 16.60 -0.02 25.21
N GLY A 193 17.27 1.03 24.77
CA GLY A 193 17.87 2.06 25.60
C GLY A 193 16.95 2.63 26.70
N PRO A 194 17.46 3.53 27.54
CA PRO A 194 16.71 4.06 28.70
C PRO A 194 15.37 4.61 28.20
N GLN A 195 14.31 4.28 28.96
CA GLN A 195 12.98 4.83 28.75
C GLN A 195 13.11 6.36 28.65
N GLN A 196 12.66 6.94 27.52
CA GLN A 196 12.61 8.39 27.42
C GLN A 196 11.60 8.90 28.47
N THR A 197 12.11 9.63 29.45
CA THR A 197 11.29 10.28 30.48
C THR A 197 10.94 11.69 30.03
N GLY A 198 9.71 12.15 30.30
CA GLY A 198 9.18 13.45 29.93
C GLY A 198 8.35 13.48 28.65
N PRO A 199 7.75 14.64 28.34
CA PRO A 199 6.85 14.80 27.22
C PRO A 199 7.49 14.36 25.89
N GLN A 200 6.78 13.53 25.14
CA GLN A 200 7.13 13.07 23.80
C GLN A 200 6.19 13.73 22.79
N LYS A 201 6.62 13.80 21.54
CA LYS A 201 5.74 14.26 20.45
C LYS A 201 5.16 13.05 19.71
N MET A 202 3.91 13.18 19.28
CA MET A 202 3.22 12.22 18.44
C MET A 202 2.70 12.94 17.20
N TYR A 203 2.96 12.39 16.01
CA TYR A 203 2.51 12.95 14.74
C TYR A 203 2.56 11.88 13.63
N LEU A 204 1.60 11.92 12.72
CA LEU A 204 1.60 11.04 11.54
C LEU A 204 2.60 11.53 10.48
N ILE A 205 2.60 12.84 10.25
CA ILE A 205 3.49 13.52 9.31
C ILE A 205 4.56 14.27 10.13
N ASP A 206 5.81 13.98 9.85
CA ASP A 206 6.93 14.67 10.49
C ASP A 206 6.88 16.18 10.18
N PRO A 207 6.84 17.06 11.20
CA PRO A 207 6.62 18.48 11.00
C PRO A 207 7.81 19.20 10.31
N GLU A 208 9.00 18.62 10.32
CA GLU A 208 10.20 19.23 9.71
C GLU A 208 10.32 18.83 8.24
N THR A 209 10.11 17.56 7.93
CA THR A 209 10.29 17.02 6.58
C THR A 209 8.99 17.00 5.76
N GLN A 210 7.83 17.06 6.41
CA GLN A 210 6.50 16.85 5.82
C GLN A 210 6.34 15.47 5.18
N LEU A 211 7.07 14.48 5.68
CA LEU A 211 7.01 13.08 5.26
C LEU A 211 6.30 12.23 6.30
N ILE A 212 5.67 11.16 5.85
CA ILE A 212 5.01 10.22 6.75
C ILE A 212 6.02 9.46 7.60
N THR A 213 5.71 9.28 8.88
CA THR A 213 6.51 8.48 9.81
C THR A 213 6.20 6.99 9.63
N PHE A 214 7.12 6.11 9.98
CA PHE A 214 6.82 4.67 10.04
C PHE A 214 5.79 4.37 11.15
N THR A 215 5.98 4.94 12.33
CA THR A 215 4.97 4.97 13.39
C THR A 215 4.85 6.39 13.97
N PRO A 216 3.67 6.82 14.41
CA PRO A 216 3.45 8.19 14.87
C PRO A 216 4.11 8.50 16.23
N ASP A 217 4.63 7.49 16.93
CA ASP A 217 5.33 7.63 18.21
C ASP A 217 6.59 6.75 18.30
N GLY A 218 7.43 7.07 19.25
CA GLY A 218 8.61 6.28 19.59
C GLY A 218 9.71 6.28 18.52
N PHE A 219 10.41 5.15 18.41
CA PHE A 219 11.56 5.04 17.49
C PHE A 219 11.16 5.14 16.01
N GLY A 220 9.97 4.67 15.66
CA GLY A 220 9.49 4.69 14.26
C GLY A 220 9.25 6.08 13.68
N GLN A 221 9.25 7.14 14.52
CA GLN A 221 9.23 8.53 14.07
C GLN A 221 10.53 9.00 13.40
N ARG A 222 11.61 8.23 13.51
CA ARG A 222 12.94 8.63 13.04
C ARG A 222 13.23 8.17 11.62
N TYR A 223 12.31 7.45 11.01
CA TYR A 223 12.45 6.89 9.67
C TYR A 223 11.07 6.68 9.05
N THR A 224 11.07 6.32 7.79
CA THR A 224 9.86 6.09 7.02
C THR A 224 9.96 4.79 6.22
N ASP A 225 8.84 4.35 5.68
CA ASP A 225 8.72 3.27 4.71
C ASP A 225 8.36 3.87 3.34
N PRO A 226 9.12 3.62 2.27
CA PRO A 226 8.81 4.11 0.94
C PRO A 226 7.39 3.75 0.47
N SER A 227 6.85 2.62 0.91
CA SER A 227 5.51 2.17 0.55
C SER A 227 4.37 2.94 1.24
N TYR A 228 4.68 3.71 2.29
CA TYR A 228 3.72 4.58 2.97
C TYR A 228 3.50 5.90 2.23
N HIS A 229 4.37 6.22 1.26
CA HIS A 229 4.25 7.45 0.46
C HIS A 229 3.26 7.27 -0.68
N ILE A 230 2.07 7.84 -0.52
CA ILE A 230 0.98 7.82 -1.50
C ILE A 230 0.56 9.26 -1.80
N PRO A 231 1.32 10.00 -2.64
CA PRO A 231 1.09 11.44 -2.90
C PRO A 231 -0.34 11.74 -3.34
N ALA A 232 -0.94 10.87 -4.13
CA ALA A 232 -2.33 10.99 -4.60
C ALA A 232 -3.36 11.11 -3.46
N PHE A 233 -3.11 10.47 -2.31
CA PHE A 233 -4.02 10.56 -1.15
C PHE A 233 -3.98 11.94 -0.50
N TYR A 234 -2.82 12.57 -0.40
CA TYR A 234 -2.71 13.93 0.09
C TYR A 234 -3.44 14.93 -0.83
N GLU A 235 -3.46 14.69 -2.15
CA GLU A 235 -4.25 15.51 -3.06
C GLU A 235 -5.76 15.31 -2.88
N VAL A 236 -6.22 14.10 -2.55
CA VAL A 236 -7.61 13.85 -2.12
C VAL A 236 -7.92 14.67 -0.87
N TRP A 237 -7.02 14.68 0.12
CA TRP A 237 -7.22 15.45 1.35
C TRP A 237 -7.22 16.94 1.09
N ALA A 238 -6.30 17.45 0.27
CA ALA A 238 -6.26 18.84 -0.14
C ALA A 238 -7.58 19.32 -0.77
N LYS A 239 -8.22 18.45 -1.55
CA LYS A 239 -9.47 18.78 -2.26
C LYS A 239 -10.72 18.63 -1.40
N TRP A 240 -10.80 17.61 -0.51
CA TRP A 240 -12.08 17.23 0.09
C TRP A 240 -12.05 16.99 1.60
N ALA A 241 -10.92 17.05 2.26
CA ALA A 241 -10.88 16.94 3.73
C ALA A 241 -11.69 18.07 4.41
N GLY A 242 -11.63 19.28 3.86
CA GLY A 242 -12.38 20.44 4.38
C GLY A 242 -11.86 20.92 5.74
N ASP A 243 -10.58 20.64 6.03
CA ASP A 243 -9.90 20.92 7.30
C ASP A 243 -9.09 22.23 7.28
N GLY A 244 -9.18 23.00 6.18
CA GLY A 244 -8.47 24.26 6.00
C GLY A 244 -6.98 24.13 5.70
N ARG A 245 -6.46 22.91 5.46
CA ARG A 245 -5.03 22.60 5.27
C ARG A 245 -4.68 22.18 3.84
N SER A 246 -5.42 22.61 2.85
CA SER A 246 -5.22 22.21 1.45
C SER A 246 -3.76 22.39 0.99
N ASP A 247 -3.16 23.56 1.23
CA ASP A 247 -1.78 23.83 0.83
C ASP A 247 -0.77 22.93 1.54
N TYR A 248 -1.00 22.62 2.82
CA TYR A 248 -0.16 21.71 3.57
C TYR A 248 -0.19 20.29 2.98
N TRP A 249 -1.38 19.79 2.63
CA TRP A 249 -1.50 18.46 2.02
C TRP A 249 -0.87 18.41 0.62
N MET A 250 -0.99 19.49 -0.17
CA MET A 250 -0.28 19.59 -1.45
C MET A 250 1.23 19.58 -1.26
N GLN A 251 1.76 20.22 -0.22
CA GLN A 251 3.18 20.17 0.13
C GLN A 251 3.61 18.76 0.52
N CYS A 252 2.83 18.04 1.35
CA CYS A 252 3.09 16.64 1.70
C CYS A 252 3.14 15.75 0.45
N ALA A 253 2.23 15.95 -0.52
CA ALA A 253 2.26 15.23 -1.80
C ALA A 253 3.56 15.48 -2.56
N GLN A 254 3.97 16.75 -2.69
CA GLN A 254 5.21 17.13 -3.36
C GLN A 254 6.44 16.55 -2.64
N LYS A 255 6.51 16.66 -1.32
CA LYS A 255 7.61 16.10 -0.53
C LYS A 255 7.72 14.59 -0.62
N SER A 256 6.61 13.88 -0.68
CA SER A 256 6.59 12.44 -0.88
C SER A 256 7.14 12.05 -2.27
N ARG A 257 6.82 12.79 -3.34
CA ARG A 257 7.41 12.58 -4.67
C ARG A 257 8.93 12.81 -4.65
N GLU A 258 9.38 13.94 -4.10
CA GLU A 258 10.81 14.26 -3.95
C GLU A 258 11.57 13.20 -3.13
N TYR A 259 10.93 12.64 -2.12
CA TYR A 259 11.50 11.56 -1.31
C TYR A 259 11.64 10.26 -2.12
N LEU A 260 10.62 9.85 -2.88
CA LEU A 260 10.67 8.65 -3.71
C LEU A 260 11.80 8.68 -4.73
N HIS A 261 12.11 9.86 -5.31
CA HIS A 261 13.27 10.04 -6.18
C HIS A 261 14.61 9.68 -5.51
N LYS A 262 14.71 9.88 -4.19
CA LYS A 262 15.94 9.63 -3.42
C LYS A 262 16.01 8.21 -2.87
N ALA A 263 14.86 7.63 -2.49
CA ALA A 263 14.79 6.32 -1.87
C ALA A 263 14.91 5.16 -2.88
N ILE A 264 14.60 5.42 -4.14
CA ILE A 264 14.56 4.40 -5.20
C ILE A 264 15.93 4.36 -5.92
N ASN A 265 16.46 3.15 -6.11
CA ASN A 265 17.67 2.93 -6.89
C ASN A 265 17.40 3.24 -8.38
N PRO A 266 18.09 4.20 -8.99
CA PRO A 266 17.80 4.65 -10.36
C PRO A 266 18.16 3.63 -11.45
N GLN A 267 18.94 2.58 -11.16
CA GLN A 267 19.32 1.55 -12.11
C GLN A 267 18.33 0.38 -12.11
N THR A 268 17.76 0.04 -10.96
CA THR A 268 16.89 -1.13 -10.80
C THR A 268 15.42 -0.76 -10.59
N GLY A 269 15.14 0.46 -10.14
CA GLY A 269 13.80 0.86 -9.68
C GLY A 269 13.42 0.27 -8.31
N LEU A 270 14.30 -0.50 -7.67
CA LEU A 270 14.03 -1.10 -6.37
C LEU A 270 14.22 -0.08 -5.24
N ASN A 271 13.40 -0.17 -4.23
CA ASN A 271 13.46 0.63 -3.01
C ASN A 271 13.71 -0.26 -1.79
N PRO A 272 14.31 0.28 -0.71
CA PRO A 272 14.40 -0.46 0.55
C PRO A 272 13.02 -0.63 1.20
N ASP A 273 12.92 -1.57 2.11
CA ASP A 273 11.76 -1.80 2.98
C ASP A 273 11.55 -0.60 3.94
N MET A 274 12.65 -0.03 4.43
CA MET A 274 12.67 1.16 5.28
C MET A 274 13.86 2.04 4.95
N SER A 275 13.72 3.36 5.09
CA SER A 275 14.81 4.31 4.87
C SER A 275 14.74 5.51 5.83
N GLN A 276 15.82 6.29 5.86
CA GLN A 276 15.80 7.63 6.45
C GLN A 276 14.95 8.58 5.57
N TYR A 277 14.56 9.73 6.11
CA TYR A 277 13.80 10.77 5.38
C TYR A 277 14.54 11.40 4.20
N ASP A 278 15.83 11.25 4.13
CA ASP A 278 16.64 11.67 2.98
C ASP A 278 16.79 10.59 1.89
N GLY A 279 16.11 9.44 2.08
CA GLY A 279 16.18 8.30 1.17
C GLY A 279 17.36 7.36 1.42
N SER A 280 18.27 7.70 2.32
CA SER A 280 19.42 6.85 2.65
C SER A 280 19.01 5.61 3.44
N GLU A 281 19.90 4.62 3.48
CA GLU A 281 19.66 3.38 4.22
C GLU A 281 19.34 3.63 5.69
N MET A 282 18.32 2.93 6.18
CA MET A 282 17.97 2.98 7.60
C MET A 282 19.13 2.50 8.47
N GLN A 283 19.49 3.33 9.44
CA GLN A 283 20.51 3.01 10.44
C GLN A 283 19.86 2.70 11.79
N MET A 284 20.00 1.46 12.24
CA MET A 284 19.59 1.11 13.60
C MET A 284 20.46 1.85 14.62
N PRO A 285 19.87 2.42 15.69
CA PRO A 285 20.64 3.07 16.74
C PRO A 285 21.65 2.10 17.34
N ARG A 286 22.83 2.62 17.64
CA ARG A 286 23.82 1.88 18.42
C ARG A 286 23.50 2.11 19.90
N PHE A 287 23.13 1.05 20.61
CA PHE A 287 22.96 1.11 22.05
C PHE A 287 24.29 0.81 22.75
N PRO A 288 24.59 1.51 23.89
CA PRO A 288 25.75 1.19 24.72
C PRO A 288 25.72 -0.29 25.12
N GLY A 289 26.83 -1.00 24.92
CA GLY A 289 26.94 -2.43 25.23
C GLY A 289 26.70 -3.39 24.05
N MET A 290 26.22 -2.94 22.91
CA MET A 290 26.23 -3.78 21.71
C MET A 290 27.65 -3.95 21.17
N GLN A 291 28.10 -5.20 21.05
CA GLN A 291 29.37 -5.51 20.40
C GLN A 291 29.39 -4.94 18.99
N GLN A 292 30.51 -4.29 18.62
CA GLN A 292 30.72 -3.87 17.23
C GLN A 292 30.65 -5.10 16.32
N ARG A 293 29.77 -5.05 15.33
CA ARG A 293 29.77 -6.05 14.27
C ARG A 293 31.07 -5.97 13.49
N PRO A 294 31.68 -7.10 13.12
CA PRO A 294 32.78 -7.11 12.18
C PRO A 294 32.37 -6.39 10.90
N GLN A 295 33.27 -5.59 10.35
CA GLN A 295 33.10 -4.96 9.05
C GLN A 295 32.88 -6.06 8.00
N GLY A 296 31.76 -5.98 7.24
CA GLY A 296 31.39 -7.01 6.27
C GLY A 296 30.47 -8.15 6.82
N ALA A 297 30.09 -8.12 8.09
CA ALA A 297 29.10 -9.08 8.59
C ALA A 297 27.72 -8.84 7.95
N PRO A 298 27.01 -9.90 7.50
CA PRO A 298 25.67 -9.76 6.88
C PRO A 298 24.72 -8.98 7.78
N ARG A 299 23.97 -8.03 7.21
CA ARG A 299 23.00 -7.22 7.96
C ARG A 299 21.84 -8.12 8.40
N ARG A 300 21.58 -8.20 9.70
CA ARG A 300 20.60 -9.14 10.26
C ARG A 300 19.14 -8.88 9.84
N ASN A 301 18.78 -7.70 9.39
CA ASN A 301 17.37 -7.33 9.28
C ASN A 301 16.90 -7.05 7.85
N GLY A 302 17.76 -7.07 6.81
CA GLY A 302 17.30 -6.86 5.42
C GLY A 302 16.37 -5.65 5.19
N SER A 303 16.25 -4.71 6.16
CA SER A 303 15.39 -3.51 6.05
C SER A 303 15.81 -2.58 4.92
N ASN A 304 16.99 -2.80 4.35
CA ASN A 304 17.49 -2.10 3.16
C ASN A 304 17.28 -2.92 1.88
N ASN A 305 16.52 -4.01 1.95
CA ASN A 305 16.18 -4.84 0.81
C ASN A 305 14.78 -4.51 0.30
N PHE A 306 14.58 -4.72 -0.99
CA PHE A 306 13.26 -4.73 -1.62
C PHE A 306 12.54 -6.04 -1.26
N ARG A 307 11.42 -5.94 -0.53
CA ARG A 307 10.64 -7.11 -0.08
C ARG A 307 9.30 -6.67 0.49
N TYR A 308 8.28 -7.52 0.47
CA TYR A 308 6.95 -7.30 1.07
C TYR A 308 6.41 -5.87 0.92
N ASP A 309 6.52 -5.01 1.95
CA ASP A 309 6.00 -3.66 1.92
C ASP A 309 6.53 -2.84 0.73
N SER A 310 7.79 -3.06 0.35
CA SER A 310 8.39 -2.46 -0.84
C SER A 310 7.62 -2.75 -2.13
N TRP A 311 6.91 -3.88 -2.23
CA TRP A 311 6.14 -4.24 -3.43
C TRP A 311 5.02 -3.24 -3.74
N ARG A 312 4.52 -2.52 -2.75
CA ARG A 312 3.45 -1.52 -2.93
C ARG A 312 3.91 -0.30 -3.72
N VAL A 313 5.21 0.02 -3.68
CA VAL A 313 5.74 1.26 -4.29
C VAL A 313 5.45 1.38 -5.79
N PRO A 314 5.67 0.37 -6.65
CA PRO A 314 5.31 0.44 -8.07
C PRO A 314 3.84 0.78 -8.30
N MET A 315 2.95 0.18 -7.51
CA MET A 315 1.51 0.42 -7.60
C MET A 315 1.12 1.82 -7.08
N ASN A 316 1.73 2.29 -5.99
CA ASN A 316 1.47 3.62 -5.43
C ASN A 316 1.92 4.75 -6.38
N ILE A 317 3.05 4.56 -7.06
CA ILE A 317 3.53 5.51 -8.08
C ILE A 317 2.61 5.48 -9.31
N ALA A 318 2.14 4.29 -9.73
CA ALA A 318 1.16 4.16 -10.80
C ALA A 318 -0.18 4.85 -10.47
N LEU A 319 -0.62 4.76 -9.19
CA LEU A 319 -1.80 5.47 -8.71
C LEU A 319 -1.62 6.99 -8.81
N ASP A 320 -0.48 7.50 -8.37
CA ASP A 320 -0.17 8.93 -8.44
C ASP A 320 -0.07 9.43 -9.90
N TYR A 321 0.51 8.61 -10.79
CA TYR A 321 0.55 8.90 -12.22
C TYR A 321 -0.87 8.98 -12.82
N GLU A 322 -1.73 8.01 -12.50
CA GLU A 322 -3.10 7.97 -13.03
C GLU A 322 -3.98 9.09 -12.47
N TRP A 323 -3.89 9.36 -11.15
CA TRP A 323 -4.78 10.35 -10.52
C TRP A 323 -4.29 11.78 -10.69
N SER A 324 -3.00 12.04 -10.52
CA SER A 324 -2.40 13.38 -10.52
C SER A 324 -1.58 13.67 -11.77
N CYS A 325 -0.69 12.76 -12.16
CA CYS A 325 0.32 12.97 -13.20
C CYS A 325 1.26 14.16 -12.93
N ALA A 326 1.36 14.61 -11.68
CA ALA A 326 2.14 15.81 -11.33
C ALA A 326 3.66 15.61 -11.51
N ASP A 327 4.12 14.37 -11.53
CA ASP A 327 5.53 13.98 -11.72
C ASP A 327 5.67 12.99 -12.90
N GLY A 328 4.82 13.17 -13.91
CA GLY A 328 4.57 12.18 -14.96
C GLY A 328 5.80 11.76 -15.77
N GLU A 329 6.80 12.62 -15.95
CA GLU A 329 8.03 12.26 -16.65
C GLU A 329 8.86 11.27 -15.85
N TRP A 330 9.12 11.57 -14.58
CA TRP A 330 9.86 10.69 -13.71
C TRP A 330 9.11 9.38 -13.44
N GLN A 331 7.78 9.45 -13.25
CA GLN A 331 6.94 8.27 -13.02
C GLN A 331 7.00 7.28 -14.19
N ARG A 332 6.99 7.77 -15.43
CA ARG A 332 7.21 6.92 -16.62
C ARG A 332 8.60 6.31 -16.65
N GLN A 333 9.62 7.13 -16.39
CA GLN A 333 11.00 6.64 -16.34
C GLN A 333 11.17 5.56 -15.26
N TYR A 334 10.55 5.76 -14.09
CA TYR A 334 10.52 4.77 -13.03
C TYR A 334 9.81 3.48 -13.48
N GLY A 335 8.62 3.59 -14.06
CA GLY A 335 7.85 2.43 -14.54
C GLY A 335 8.64 1.58 -15.53
N GLU A 336 9.29 2.21 -16.49
CA GLU A 336 10.16 1.53 -17.46
C GLU A 336 11.39 0.89 -16.78
N THR A 337 11.99 1.56 -15.80
CA THR A 337 13.16 1.04 -15.07
C THR A 337 12.81 -0.20 -14.28
N ILE A 338 11.76 -0.16 -13.44
CA ILE A 338 11.36 -1.29 -12.60
C ILE A 338 10.89 -2.49 -13.45
N GLN A 339 10.14 -2.26 -14.51
CA GLN A 339 9.75 -3.34 -15.42
C GLN A 339 10.91 -3.91 -16.21
N ASN A 340 11.87 -3.10 -16.67
CA ASN A 340 13.07 -3.61 -17.31
C ASN A 340 13.90 -4.48 -16.37
N PHE A 341 14.00 -4.11 -15.08
CA PHE A 341 14.65 -4.94 -14.08
C PHE A 341 13.96 -6.30 -13.96
N PHE A 342 12.66 -6.34 -13.65
CA PHE A 342 11.94 -7.61 -13.48
C PHE A 342 11.84 -8.42 -14.78
N TYR A 343 11.78 -7.76 -15.93
CA TYR A 343 11.86 -8.43 -17.22
C TYR A 343 13.17 -9.20 -17.39
N SER A 344 14.29 -8.59 -16.98
CA SER A 344 15.61 -9.25 -17.02
C SER A 344 15.73 -10.45 -16.09
N GLN A 345 14.91 -10.49 -15.02
CA GLN A 345 14.82 -11.63 -14.10
C GLN A 345 13.85 -12.71 -14.58
N GLY A 346 13.09 -12.45 -15.65
CA GLY A 346 12.03 -13.32 -16.20
C GLY A 346 10.67 -13.04 -15.57
N VAL A 347 9.70 -12.58 -16.37
CA VAL A 347 8.38 -12.11 -15.91
C VAL A 347 7.62 -13.17 -15.12
N ASN A 348 7.80 -14.46 -15.42
CA ASN A 348 7.13 -15.57 -14.76
C ASN A 348 8.01 -16.28 -13.69
N THR A 349 9.19 -15.74 -13.37
CA THR A 349 10.17 -16.44 -12.53
C THR A 349 10.92 -15.54 -11.55
N PHE A 350 10.79 -14.23 -11.63
CA PHE A 350 11.47 -13.32 -10.70
C PHE A 350 11.10 -13.64 -9.23
N MET A 351 12.03 -13.37 -8.34
CA MET A 351 11.88 -13.63 -6.91
C MET A 351 11.19 -12.45 -6.21
N ASP A 352 10.72 -12.71 -5.01
CA ASP A 352 9.94 -11.77 -4.19
C ASP A 352 10.82 -10.87 -3.30
N GLN A 353 12.14 -11.10 -3.24
CA GLN A 353 13.06 -10.31 -2.45
C GLN A 353 14.37 -10.09 -3.21
N TYR A 354 14.87 -8.85 -3.16
CA TYR A 354 16.14 -8.43 -3.75
C TYR A 354 16.85 -7.46 -2.84
N ARG A 355 18.17 -7.35 -2.94
CA ARG A 355 18.88 -6.14 -2.51
C ARG A 355 18.56 -5.02 -3.51
N THR A 356 18.64 -3.77 -3.10
CA THR A 356 18.29 -2.63 -3.97
C THR A 356 19.21 -2.50 -5.20
N ASP A 357 20.39 -3.14 -5.18
CA ASP A 357 21.29 -3.24 -6.35
C ASP A 357 20.87 -4.32 -7.36
N GLY A 358 19.79 -5.05 -7.09
CA GLY A 358 19.24 -6.10 -7.96
C GLY A 358 19.78 -7.51 -7.70
N THR A 359 20.70 -7.68 -6.75
CA THR A 359 21.19 -9.02 -6.37
C THR A 359 20.23 -9.73 -5.40
N LEU A 360 20.23 -11.06 -5.43
CA LEU A 360 19.40 -11.84 -4.52
C LEU A 360 19.96 -11.81 -3.09
N PRO A 361 19.11 -11.66 -2.06
CA PRO A 361 19.52 -11.82 -0.67
C PRO A 361 19.83 -13.28 -0.37
N GLU A 362 20.67 -13.52 0.64
CA GLU A 362 21.09 -14.87 1.04
C GLU A 362 20.93 -15.11 2.54
N GLY A 363 20.71 -16.36 2.90
CA GLY A 363 20.71 -16.82 4.29
C GLY A 363 19.74 -16.00 5.17
N ASN A 364 20.28 -15.32 6.19
CA ASN A 364 19.47 -14.54 7.15
C ASN A 364 18.96 -13.19 6.62
N GLU A 365 19.37 -12.76 5.42
CA GLU A 365 18.81 -11.57 4.76
C GLU A 365 17.43 -11.85 4.18
N ILE A 366 17.15 -13.12 3.81
CA ILE A 366 15.82 -13.51 3.33
C ILE A 366 14.84 -13.40 4.49
N LEU A 367 13.79 -12.60 4.33
CA LEU A 367 12.74 -12.48 5.33
C LEU A 367 11.98 -13.80 5.43
N GLN A 368 11.78 -14.24 6.66
CA GLN A 368 11.01 -15.45 6.94
C GLN A 368 9.51 -15.14 6.89
N ALA A 369 8.77 -15.91 6.11
CA ALA A 369 7.33 -15.84 6.05
C ALA A 369 6.72 -17.23 6.28
N GLY A 370 5.72 -17.31 7.17
CA GLY A 370 5.02 -18.56 7.48
C GLY A 370 5.91 -19.71 7.96
N GLY A 371 6.97 -19.39 8.68
CA GLY A 371 7.94 -20.40 9.13
C GLY A 371 9.02 -20.74 8.11
N PHE A 372 8.89 -20.26 6.88
CA PHE A 372 9.85 -20.56 5.79
C PHE A 372 10.75 -19.37 5.50
N ARG A 373 12.03 -19.63 5.30
CA ARG A 373 13.04 -18.68 4.83
C ARG A 373 13.41 -19.04 3.39
N LYS A 374 12.58 -18.61 2.44
CA LYS A 374 12.68 -19.02 1.04
C LYS A 374 12.22 -17.89 0.12
N LEU A 375 12.92 -17.70 -0.98
CA LEU A 375 12.48 -16.82 -2.07
C LEU A 375 11.39 -17.51 -2.90
N ARG A 376 10.40 -16.75 -3.35
CA ARG A 376 9.25 -17.22 -4.14
C ARG A 376 8.96 -16.27 -5.29
N HIS A 377 8.15 -16.71 -6.21
CA HIS A 377 7.52 -15.87 -7.22
C HIS A 377 6.12 -15.51 -6.72
N SER A 378 6.03 -14.51 -5.81
CA SER A 378 4.78 -14.14 -5.14
C SER A 378 3.84 -13.36 -6.05
N ILE A 379 2.55 -13.73 -6.02
CA ILE A 379 1.52 -13.08 -6.84
C ILE A 379 1.31 -11.61 -6.48
N GLY A 380 1.55 -11.22 -5.23
CA GLY A 380 1.50 -9.81 -4.81
C GLY A 380 2.51 -8.95 -5.56
N LEU A 381 3.74 -9.43 -5.73
CA LEU A 381 4.75 -8.72 -6.51
C LEU A 381 4.46 -8.77 -8.02
N VAL A 382 3.97 -9.89 -8.54
CA VAL A 382 3.48 -9.97 -9.93
C VAL A 382 2.40 -8.91 -10.17
N ALA A 383 1.48 -8.75 -9.22
CA ALA A 383 0.39 -7.79 -9.30
C ALA A 383 0.87 -6.34 -9.35
N THR A 384 1.75 -5.97 -8.42
CA THR A 384 2.22 -4.58 -8.32
C THR A 384 3.16 -4.18 -9.46
N THR A 385 3.97 -5.11 -9.96
CA THR A 385 4.78 -4.89 -11.17
C THR A 385 3.94 -4.80 -12.44
N ALA A 386 2.82 -5.53 -12.51
CA ALA A 386 1.85 -5.38 -13.60
C ALA A 386 1.16 -4.01 -13.53
N ALA A 387 0.80 -3.51 -12.33
CA ALA A 387 0.23 -2.17 -12.16
C ALA A 387 1.17 -1.06 -12.67
N ALA A 388 2.49 -1.24 -12.56
CA ALA A 388 3.47 -0.31 -13.12
C ALA A 388 3.33 -0.12 -14.65
N SER A 389 2.69 -1.05 -15.36
CA SER A 389 2.40 -0.93 -16.80
C SER A 389 1.56 0.30 -17.16
N MET A 390 0.81 0.87 -16.19
CA MET A 390 0.08 2.13 -16.38
C MET A 390 1.00 3.29 -16.77
N MET A 391 2.27 3.23 -16.40
CA MET A 391 3.30 4.25 -16.65
C MET A 391 4.21 3.96 -17.84
N CYS A 392 4.12 2.76 -18.42
CA CYS A 392 5.10 2.27 -19.39
C CYS A 392 4.64 2.43 -20.84
N SER A 393 5.61 2.61 -21.75
CA SER A 393 5.38 2.79 -23.18
C SER A 393 5.93 1.67 -24.06
N HIS A 394 6.53 0.61 -23.46
CA HIS A 394 7.18 -0.46 -24.20
C HIS A 394 6.32 -1.74 -24.28
N ASP A 395 6.60 -2.58 -25.29
CA ASP A 395 5.85 -3.82 -25.56
C ASP A 395 5.94 -4.86 -24.43
N LYS A 396 6.97 -4.78 -23.59
CA LYS A 396 7.18 -5.68 -22.44
C LYS A 396 6.04 -5.61 -21.41
N SER A 397 5.38 -4.46 -21.29
CA SER A 397 4.26 -4.27 -20.34
C SER A 397 3.14 -5.28 -20.54
N LYS A 398 2.92 -5.74 -21.79
CA LYS A 398 1.92 -6.77 -22.06
C LYS A 398 2.24 -8.08 -21.36
N GLU A 399 3.50 -8.49 -21.29
CA GLU A 399 3.88 -9.73 -20.61
C GLU A 399 3.59 -9.67 -19.12
N PHE A 400 3.80 -8.51 -18.46
CA PHE A 400 3.45 -8.33 -17.05
C PHE A 400 1.93 -8.35 -16.80
N VAL A 401 1.16 -7.72 -17.68
CA VAL A 401 -0.31 -7.74 -17.62
C VAL A 401 -0.85 -9.15 -17.86
N ASP A 402 -0.30 -9.87 -18.85
CA ASP A 402 -0.66 -11.26 -19.13
C ASP A 402 -0.26 -12.19 -17.96
N ALA A 403 0.89 -11.97 -17.34
CA ALA A 403 1.33 -12.73 -16.17
C ALA A 403 0.34 -12.57 -15.00
N LEU A 404 -0.09 -11.35 -14.70
CA LEU A 404 -1.11 -11.11 -13.68
C LEU A 404 -2.46 -11.75 -14.06
N TRP A 405 -2.91 -11.58 -15.31
CA TRP A 405 -4.19 -12.13 -15.78
C TRP A 405 -4.26 -13.63 -15.61
N ASN A 406 -3.17 -14.33 -15.92
CA ASN A 406 -3.06 -15.79 -15.89
C ASN A 406 -2.61 -16.34 -14.54
N ALA A 407 -2.15 -15.49 -13.62
CA ALA A 407 -1.65 -15.92 -12.32
C ALA A 407 -2.74 -16.62 -11.50
N LYS A 408 -2.41 -17.80 -10.99
CA LYS A 408 -3.26 -18.56 -10.08
C LYS A 408 -2.92 -18.19 -8.64
N HIS A 409 -3.93 -17.78 -7.88
CA HIS A 409 -3.78 -17.52 -6.45
C HIS A 409 -4.04 -18.82 -5.67
N GLU A 410 -3.02 -19.64 -5.60
CA GLU A 410 -3.05 -21.00 -5.03
C GLU A 410 -1.83 -21.23 -4.11
N PRO A 411 -1.90 -22.17 -3.18
CA PRO A 411 -0.74 -22.55 -2.36
C PRO A 411 0.45 -22.99 -3.20
N PHE A 412 1.66 -22.62 -2.76
CA PHE A 412 2.89 -23.15 -3.32
C PHE A 412 3.05 -24.65 -2.97
N GLU A 413 3.94 -25.35 -3.66
CA GLU A 413 4.21 -26.80 -3.46
C GLU A 413 4.57 -27.14 -2.01
N ASP A 414 5.20 -26.22 -1.27
CA ASP A 414 5.56 -26.38 0.14
C ASP A 414 4.41 -26.05 1.10
N GLY A 415 3.21 -25.76 0.57
CA GLY A 415 2.01 -25.42 1.34
C GLY A 415 1.92 -23.98 1.82
N TYR A 416 2.91 -23.12 1.49
CA TYR A 416 2.81 -21.69 1.78
C TYR A 416 1.72 -21.06 0.91
N PHE A 417 0.87 -20.27 1.53
CA PHE A 417 -0.19 -19.52 0.83
C PHE A 417 -0.45 -18.21 1.57
N ASP A 418 -0.44 -17.11 0.85
CA ASP A 418 -0.79 -15.79 1.38
C ASP A 418 -2.10 -15.30 0.76
N ALA A 419 -3.23 -15.69 1.37
CA ALA A 419 -4.54 -15.22 0.94
C ALA A 419 -4.75 -13.74 1.26
N TYR A 420 -4.03 -13.20 2.25
CA TYR A 420 -4.20 -11.85 2.76
C TYR A 420 -3.44 -10.84 1.91
N TYR A 421 -2.12 -10.81 2.01
CA TYR A 421 -1.33 -9.76 1.37
C TYR A 421 -1.30 -9.91 -0.16
N ASP A 422 -0.96 -11.10 -0.65
CA ASP A 422 -0.97 -11.40 -2.08
C ASP A 422 -2.37 -11.20 -2.70
N GLY A 423 -3.43 -11.63 -1.99
CA GLY A 423 -4.81 -11.49 -2.46
C GLY A 423 -5.27 -10.04 -2.56
N LEU A 424 -4.95 -9.22 -1.56
CA LEU A 424 -5.30 -7.79 -1.53
C LEU A 424 -4.53 -7.02 -2.61
N LEU A 425 -3.22 -7.22 -2.75
CA LEU A 425 -2.42 -6.56 -3.78
C LEU A 425 -2.87 -6.97 -5.20
N ARG A 426 -3.21 -8.25 -5.40
CA ARG A 426 -3.78 -8.72 -6.65
C ARG A 426 -5.07 -7.98 -7.00
N LEU A 427 -5.98 -7.81 -6.05
CA LEU A 427 -7.24 -7.09 -6.30
C LEU A 427 -7.01 -5.61 -6.61
N PHE A 428 -6.12 -4.93 -5.88
CA PHE A 428 -5.74 -3.56 -6.19
C PHE A 428 -5.17 -3.43 -7.61
N ALA A 429 -4.28 -4.32 -8.03
CA ALA A 429 -3.71 -4.29 -9.39
C ALA A 429 -4.78 -4.50 -10.48
N PHE A 430 -5.75 -5.39 -10.26
CA PHE A 430 -6.89 -5.52 -11.17
C PHE A 430 -7.75 -4.26 -11.23
N MET A 431 -7.95 -3.57 -10.09
CA MET A 431 -8.65 -2.28 -10.07
C MET A 431 -7.90 -1.20 -10.87
N HIS A 432 -6.58 -1.11 -10.71
CA HIS A 432 -5.73 -0.20 -11.50
C HIS A 432 -5.86 -0.48 -13.00
N LEU A 433 -5.51 -1.68 -13.41
CA LEU A 433 -5.40 -2.04 -14.82
C LEU A 433 -6.75 -2.05 -15.56
N SER A 434 -7.85 -2.20 -14.84
CA SER A 434 -9.22 -2.10 -15.39
C SER A 434 -9.81 -0.69 -15.39
N GLY A 435 -9.09 0.32 -14.87
CA GLY A 435 -9.57 1.69 -14.70
C GLY A 435 -10.70 1.82 -13.66
N ASN A 436 -10.73 0.91 -12.67
CA ASN A 436 -11.73 0.90 -11.59
C ASN A 436 -11.18 1.36 -10.24
N TYR A 437 -9.93 1.78 -10.15
CA TYR A 437 -9.41 2.48 -8.99
C TYR A 437 -9.51 3.99 -9.19
N ARG A 438 -10.65 4.55 -8.79
CA ARG A 438 -11.07 5.89 -9.22
C ARG A 438 -11.07 6.91 -8.10
N VAL A 439 -10.80 8.14 -8.46
CA VAL A 439 -11.10 9.31 -7.62
C VAL A 439 -12.62 9.43 -7.50
N ILE A 440 -13.15 9.36 -6.29
CA ILE A 440 -14.59 9.50 -6.05
C ILE A 440 -14.87 10.94 -5.63
N THR A 441 -15.45 11.70 -6.56
CA THR A 441 -15.82 13.10 -6.35
C THR A 441 -17.15 13.22 -5.59
N PRO A 442 -17.39 14.35 -4.88
CA PRO A 442 -18.69 14.60 -4.26
C PRO A 442 -19.83 14.49 -5.26
N ARG A 443 -20.97 13.96 -4.82
CA ARG A 443 -22.20 14.03 -5.61
C ARG A 443 -22.66 15.49 -5.70
N ASN A 444 -23.01 15.93 -6.90
CA ASN A 444 -23.65 17.21 -7.14
C ASN A 444 -25.08 17.21 -6.54
#